data_45ab177903fc18d977f9aec2d82306d8
#
_entry.id   45ab177903fc18d977f9aec2d82306d8
#
_cell.length_a   1.000
_cell.length_b   1.000
_cell.length_c   1.000
_cell.angle_alpha   90.00
_cell.angle_beta   90.00
_cell.angle_gamma   90.00
#
_symmetry.space_group_name_H-M   'P 1'
#
loop_
_entity.id
_entity.type
_entity.pdbx_description
1 polymer ?
#
loop_
_entity_poly.entity_id
_entity_poly.type
_entity_poly.pdbx_seq_one_letter_code
_entity_poly.pdbx_strand_id
1 'polypeptide(L)'
;MTRRRLPSLERLRALREVARLGGFSAAADTLGLTQPAVSNQIRQLEQQLGTSLLERIGKASKPTPEGHVLIAASSRAFAELEMAIDEIARMRSDLSGTLVLATGATATRHLLPPVMVDLRARHPGIDLRVLTGNTVDMIPGLLDGSIDLGLLTAPIREPHLQSRFFFRDRLVCITPPGEAPTSRTIRPRDLRNRQLVLYDRAGSIRRAMDSWLAAVDRRRIRVTDIGSAEAQVAFVRAGLGWSIVSEIAAREDAAAGRVDLFSLDPPLFRDLVLVWRSDRATRPVIAAALAIFASHVAPSTPAR
;
A
#
# COMPACT_ATOMS: atom_id res chain seq x y z
N MET A 1 -32.42 -0.91 32.94
CA MET A 1 -31.49 -0.91 31.80
C MET A 1 -30.26 -1.71 32.19
N THR A 2 -30.13 -2.94 31.72
CA THR A 2 -28.98 -3.81 32.01
C THR A 2 -27.72 -3.22 31.35
N ARG A 3 -26.74 -2.82 32.16
CA ARG A 3 -25.42 -2.36 31.63
C ARG A 3 -24.84 -3.45 30.74
N ARG A 4 -24.84 -3.23 29.42
CA ARG A 4 -24.12 -4.12 28.48
C ARG A 4 -22.64 -4.14 28.87
N ARG A 5 -22.17 -5.32 29.31
CA ARG A 5 -20.76 -5.51 29.65
C ARG A 5 -19.94 -5.49 28.37
N LEU A 6 -18.92 -4.64 28.29
CA LEU A 6 -18.02 -4.58 27.15
C LEU A 6 -17.21 -5.89 27.02
N PRO A 7 -16.92 -6.34 25.79
CA PRO A 7 -15.99 -7.45 25.57
C PRO A 7 -14.58 -7.13 26.07
N SER A 8 -13.83 -8.17 26.44
CA SER A 8 -12.41 -7.95 26.78
C SER A 8 -11.59 -7.65 25.55
N LEU A 9 -10.53 -6.86 25.70
CA LEU A 9 -9.61 -6.52 24.62
C LEU A 9 -8.96 -7.76 24.00
N GLU A 10 -8.64 -8.77 24.80
CA GLU A 10 -8.07 -10.04 24.33
C GLU A 10 -8.98 -10.74 23.32
N ARG A 11 -10.30 -10.82 23.62
CA ARG A 11 -11.28 -11.44 22.73
C ARG A 11 -11.46 -10.65 21.43
N LEU A 12 -11.47 -9.32 21.52
CA LEU A 12 -11.53 -8.47 20.35
C LEU A 12 -10.26 -8.61 19.48
N ARG A 13 -9.09 -8.75 20.11
CA ARG A 13 -7.83 -9.01 19.41
C ARG A 13 -7.85 -10.37 18.71
N ALA A 14 -8.35 -11.39 19.39
CA ALA A 14 -8.49 -12.72 18.80
C ALA A 14 -9.40 -12.71 17.56
N LEU A 15 -10.55 -12.03 17.62
CA LEU A 15 -11.47 -11.89 16.48
C LEU A 15 -10.78 -11.21 15.28
N ARG A 16 -10.07 -10.12 15.50
CA ARG A 16 -9.35 -9.41 14.45
C ARG A 16 -8.29 -10.27 13.78
N GLU A 17 -7.48 -11.00 14.56
CA GLU A 17 -6.41 -11.85 14.02
C GLU A 17 -6.97 -13.06 13.25
N VAL A 18 -8.03 -13.71 13.73
CA VAL A 18 -8.69 -14.80 12.99
C VAL A 18 -9.26 -14.29 11.67
N ALA A 19 -9.91 -13.12 11.67
CA ALA A 19 -10.47 -12.51 10.47
C ALA A 19 -9.38 -12.11 9.46
N ARG A 20 -8.29 -11.54 9.94
CA ARG A 20 -7.16 -11.09 9.12
C ARG A 20 -6.41 -12.25 8.46
N LEU A 21 -6.17 -13.33 9.21
CA LEU A 21 -5.38 -14.49 8.77
C LEU A 21 -6.24 -15.60 8.16
N GLY A 22 -7.56 -15.49 8.25
CA GLY A 22 -8.50 -16.46 7.69
C GLY A 22 -8.54 -17.80 8.43
N GLY A 23 -7.89 -17.92 9.61
CA GLY A 23 -7.82 -19.19 10.34
C GLY A 23 -7.37 -19.08 11.79
N PHE A 24 -7.90 -20.00 12.61
CA PHE A 24 -7.64 -20.04 14.05
C PHE A 24 -6.20 -20.42 14.41
N SER A 25 -5.59 -21.34 13.65
CA SER A 25 -4.20 -21.77 13.93
C SER A 25 -3.21 -20.64 13.67
N ALA A 26 -3.30 -19.98 12.53
CA ALA A 26 -2.44 -18.84 12.20
C ALA A 26 -2.62 -17.68 13.19
N ALA A 27 -3.85 -17.43 13.65
CA ALA A 27 -4.11 -16.43 14.67
C ALA A 27 -3.50 -16.83 16.04
N ALA A 28 -3.57 -18.10 16.40
CA ALA A 28 -2.98 -18.61 17.63
C ALA A 28 -1.47 -18.42 17.64
N ASP A 29 -0.78 -18.78 16.56
CA ASP A 29 0.66 -18.59 16.40
C ASP A 29 1.05 -17.10 16.55
N THR A 30 0.29 -16.20 15.92
CA THR A 30 0.54 -14.75 16.02
C THR A 30 0.31 -14.19 17.41
N LEU A 31 -0.66 -14.74 18.15
CA LEU A 31 -1.03 -14.26 19.48
C LEU A 31 -0.21 -14.93 20.61
N GLY A 32 0.62 -15.92 20.30
CA GLY A 32 1.33 -16.72 21.31
C GLY A 32 0.39 -17.57 22.15
N LEU A 33 -0.73 -18.03 21.56
CA LEU A 33 -1.75 -18.83 22.23
C LEU A 33 -1.92 -20.19 21.54
N THR A 34 -2.66 -21.10 22.19
CA THR A 34 -3.09 -22.35 21.55
C THR A 34 -4.36 -22.12 20.71
N GLN A 35 -4.54 -22.89 19.64
CA GLN A 35 -5.74 -22.80 18.80
C GLN A 35 -7.05 -23.03 19.60
N PRO A 36 -7.14 -23.98 20.56
CA PRO A 36 -8.31 -24.09 21.43
C PRO A 36 -8.58 -22.85 22.29
N ALA A 37 -7.52 -22.15 22.76
CA ALA A 37 -7.67 -20.92 23.52
C ALA A 37 -8.30 -19.79 22.66
N VAL A 38 -7.80 -19.60 21.44
CA VAL A 38 -8.37 -18.61 20.49
C VAL A 38 -9.82 -18.99 20.15
N SER A 39 -10.11 -20.26 19.87
CA SER A 39 -11.47 -20.74 19.60
C SER A 39 -12.42 -20.47 20.76
N ASN A 40 -11.97 -20.70 22.00
CA ASN A 40 -12.75 -20.43 23.21
C ASN A 40 -13.01 -18.91 23.39
N GLN A 41 -12.01 -18.05 23.12
CA GLN A 41 -12.19 -16.59 23.19
C GLN A 41 -13.25 -16.09 22.21
N ILE A 42 -13.23 -16.60 20.98
CA ILE A 42 -14.26 -16.26 19.97
C ILE A 42 -15.65 -16.74 20.42
N ARG A 43 -15.76 -18.02 20.83
CA ARG A 43 -17.03 -18.58 21.30
C ARG A 43 -17.62 -17.79 22.47
N GLN A 44 -16.81 -17.40 23.44
CA GLN A 44 -17.26 -16.58 24.57
C GLN A 44 -17.70 -15.18 24.15
N LEU A 45 -17.04 -14.61 23.13
CA LEU A 45 -17.42 -13.32 22.56
C LEU A 45 -18.77 -13.40 21.85
N GLU A 46 -18.97 -14.42 21.02
CA GLU A 46 -20.25 -14.69 20.33
C GLU A 46 -21.40 -14.96 21.31
N GLN A 47 -21.14 -15.77 22.35
CA GLN A 47 -22.11 -15.99 23.43
C GLN A 47 -22.49 -14.71 24.17
N GLN A 48 -21.52 -13.86 24.46
CA GLN A 48 -21.74 -12.59 25.13
C GLN A 48 -22.62 -11.63 24.29
N LEU A 49 -22.47 -11.67 22.96
CA LEU A 49 -23.16 -10.79 22.03
C LEU A 49 -24.44 -11.43 21.47
N GLY A 50 -24.63 -12.73 21.62
CA GLY A 50 -25.78 -13.48 21.14
C GLY A 50 -25.85 -13.64 19.62
N THR A 51 -24.71 -13.51 18.93
CA THR A 51 -24.61 -13.66 17.47
C THR A 51 -23.28 -14.25 17.05
N SER A 52 -23.23 -14.91 15.89
CA SER A 52 -22.00 -15.38 15.29
C SER A 52 -21.26 -14.20 14.65
N LEU A 53 -19.96 -14.15 14.87
CA LEU A 53 -19.07 -13.11 14.34
C LEU A 53 -18.18 -13.61 13.19
N LEU A 54 -18.02 -14.94 13.13
CA LEU A 54 -17.28 -15.63 12.07
C LEU A 54 -18.16 -16.70 11.44
N GLU A 55 -17.99 -16.88 10.15
CA GLU A 55 -18.57 -17.98 9.37
C GLU A 55 -17.47 -18.76 8.65
N ARG A 56 -17.71 -20.03 8.38
CA ARG A 56 -16.78 -20.89 7.67
C ARG A 56 -17.13 -20.93 6.20
N ILE A 57 -16.24 -20.42 5.35
CA ILE A 57 -16.36 -20.51 3.90
C ILE A 57 -15.23 -21.39 3.36
N GLY A 58 -15.56 -22.64 3.04
CA GLY A 58 -14.55 -23.65 2.68
C GLY A 58 -13.60 -23.96 3.83
N LYS A 59 -12.30 -23.69 3.63
CA LYS A 59 -11.25 -23.88 4.66
C LYS A 59 -10.97 -22.60 5.45
N ALA A 60 -11.52 -21.44 5.08
CA ALA A 60 -11.25 -20.17 5.72
C ALA A 60 -12.39 -19.73 6.64
N SER A 61 -12.04 -19.01 7.70
CA SER A 61 -12.96 -18.30 8.59
C SER A 61 -13.06 -16.85 8.15
N LYS A 62 -14.28 -16.39 7.82
CA LYS A 62 -14.55 -15.01 7.39
C LYS A 62 -15.49 -14.32 8.36
N PRO A 63 -15.40 -12.98 8.51
CA PRO A 63 -16.35 -12.23 9.32
C PRO A 63 -17.77 -12.28 8.75
N THR A 64 -18.76 -12.42 9.63
CA THR A 64 -20.16 -12.14 9.33
C THR A 64 -20.37 -10.61 9.21
N PRO A 65 -21.54 -10.11 8.75
CA PRO A 65 -21.88 -8.68 8.79
C PRO A 65 -21.69 -8.08 10.20
N GLU A 66 -22.13 -8.79 11.25
CA GLU A 66 -21.95 -8.42 12.66
C GLU A 66 -20.46 -8.44 13.05
N GLY A 67 -19.71 -9.43 12.58
CA GLY A 67 -18.27 -9.52 12.72
C GLY A 67 -17.54 -8.32 12.14
N HIS A 68 -17.91 -7.89 10.93
CA HIS A 68 -17.35 -6.69 10.31
C HIS A 68 -17.59 -5.42 11.14
N VAL A 69 -18.80 -5.24 11.67
CA VAL A 69 -19.13 -4.09 12.54
C VAL A 69 -18.24 -4.08 13.79
N LEU A 70 -18.10 -5.23 14.45
CA LEU A 70 -17.31 -5.33 15.69
C LEU A 70 -15.81 -5.19 15.42
N ILE A 71 -15.29 -5.75 14.32
CA ILE A 71 -13.89 -5.61 13.90
C ILE A 71 -13.58 -4.14 13.64
N ALA A 72 -14.40 -3.43 12.89
CA ALA A 72 -14.19 -2.01 12.61
C ALA A 72 -14.22 -1.16 13.91
N ALA A 73 -15.17 -1.44 14.81
CA ALA A 73 -15.26 -0.74 16.10
C ALA A 73 -14.07 -1.04 17.02
N SER A 74 -13.64 -2.32 17.11
CA SER A 74 -12.51 -2.72 17.93
C SER A 74 -11.19 -2.16 17.37
N SER A 75 -11.02 -2.08 16.05
CA SER A 75 -9.85 -1.47 15.43
C SER A 75 -9.70 0.00 15.82
N ARG A 76 -10.80 0.76 15.81
CA ARG A 76 -10.79 2.15 16.31
C ARG A 76 -10.44 2.23 17.80
N ALA A 77 -11.02 1.35 18.64
CA ALA A 77 -10.73 1.33 20.07
C ALA A 77 -9.26 1.01 20.39
N PHE A 78 -8.68 0.03 19.70
CA PHE A 78 -7.23 -0.27 19.83
C PHE A 78 -6.38 0.92 19.39
N ALA A 79 -6.76 1.58 18.32
CA ALA A 79 -6.09 2.76 17.84
C ALA A 79 -6.07 3.90 18.87
N GLU A 80 -7.18 4.15 19.57
CA GLU A 80 -7.27 5.14 20.63
C GLU A 80 -6.39 4.79 21.84
N LEU A 81 -6.34 3.49 22.22
CA LEU A 81 -5.45 3.03 23.28
C LEU A 81 -3.97 3.20 22.91
N GLU A 82 -3.59 2.89 21.67
CA GLU A 82 -2.23 3.12 21.16
C GLU A 82 -1.88 4.60 21.20
N MET A 83 -2.80 5.50 20.82
CA MET A 83 -2.60 6.96 20.94
C MET A 83 -2.35 7.39 22.37
N ALA A 84 -3.11 6.85 23.34
CA ALA A 84 -2.89 7.17 24.75
C ALA A 84 -1.54 6.68 25.27
N ILE A 85 -1.08 5.51 24.84
CA ILE A 85 0.24 4.96 25.18
C ILE A 85 1.34 5.85 24.57
N ASP A 86 1.21 6.26 23.32
CA ASP A 86 2.14 7.16 22.65
C ASP A 86 2.17 8.55 23.33
N GLU A 87 1.03 9.04 23.85
CA GLU A 87 0.95 10.28 24.62
C GLU A 87 1.72 10.17 25.95
N ILE A 88 1.55 9.05 26.66
CA ILE A 88 2.30 8.76 27.89
C ILE A 88 3.81 8.68 27.59
N ALA A 89 4.21 8.06 26.48
CA ALA A 89 5.61 7.99 26.06
C ALA A 89 6.19 9.38 25.78
N ARG A 90 5.42 10.30 25.18
CA ARG A 90 5.83 11.71 24.97
C ARG A 90 6.12 12.45 26.27
N MET A 91 5.36 12.22 27.31
CA MET A 91 5.60 12.83 28.62
C MET A 91 6.97 12.46 29.20
N ARG A 92 7.63 11.43 28.66
CA ARG A 92 8.94 10.91 29.08
C ARG A 92 10.11 11.32 28.18
N SER A 93 9.93 12.26 27.25
CA SER A 93 10.93 12.83 26.33
C SER A 93 11.52 11.93 25.22
N ASP A 94 11.21 10.63 25.17
CA ASP A 94 11.67 9.74 24.10
C ASP A 94 10.52 9.38 23.16
N LEU A 95 10.54 9.92 21.95
CA LEU A 95 9.58 9.54 20.92
C LEU A 95 9.81 8.08 20.51
N SER A 96 8.95 7.19 20.99
CA SER A 96 8.97 5.75 20.71
C SER A 96 7.59 5.26 20.29
N GLY A 97 7.56 4.12 19.61
CA GLY A 97 6.33 3.49 19.15
C GLY A 97 6.49 2.90 17.77
N THR A 98 5.45 2.21 17.27
CA THR A 98 5.46 1.60 15.94
C THR A 98 4.84 2.54 14.92
N LEU A 99 5.50 2.72 13.78
CA LEU A 99 4.97 3.33 12.56
C LEU A 99 4.74 2.25 11.52
N VAL A 100 3.48 2.01 11.17
CA VAL A 100 3.11 1.11 10.07
C VAL A 100 2.91 1.95 8.81
N LEU A 101 3.84 1.83 7.86
CA LEU A 101 3.82 2.55 6.59
C LEU A 101 3.48 1.59 5.46
N ALA A 102 2.54 1.98 4.58
CA ALA A 102 2.15 1.20 3.41
C ALA A 102 2.50 1.93 2.11
N THR A 103 3.02 1.20 1.11
CA THR A 103 3.35 1.78 -0.19
C THR A 103 3.49 0.73 -1.30
N GLY A 104 3.66 1.17 -2.54
CA GLY A 104 3.98 0.30 -3.67
C GLY A 104 5.45 -0.10 -3.73
N ALA A 105 5.77 -1.22 -4.40
CA ALA A 105 7.12 -1.78 -4.50
C ALA A 105 8.15 -0.76 -5.00
N THR A 106 7.85 -0.01 -6.06
CA THR A 106 8.75 1.02 -6.62
C THR A 106 9.11 2.09 -5.57
N ALA A 107 8.13 2.59 -4.81
CA ALA A 107 8.40 3.58 -3.77
C ALA A 107 9.17 2.97 -2.59
N THR A 108 8.88 1.72 -2.21
CA THR A 108 9.65 0.99 -1.19
C THR A 108 11.13 0.91 -1.56
N ARG A 109 11.43 0.63 -2.82
CA ARG A 109 12.81 0.45 -3.28
C ARG A 109 13.55 1.77 -3.49
N HIS A 110 12.89 2.78 -4.07
CA HIS A 110 13.59 3.93 -4.62
C HIS A 110 13.33 5.25 -3.88
N LEU A 111 12.22 5.39 -3.16
CA LEU A 111 11.84 6.64 -2.49
C LEU A 111 11.93 6.56 -0.96
N LEU A 112 11.59 5.42 -0.37
CA LEU A 112 11.59 5.28 1.09
C LEU A 112 12.98 5.26 1.74
N PRO A 113 14.02 4.60 1.20
CA PRO A 113 15.27 4.42 1.94
C PRO A 113 15.87 5.72 2.50
N PRO A 114 16.02 6.81 1.74
CA PRO A 114 16.56 8.06 2.27
C PRO A 114 15.67 8.66 3.38
N VAL A 115 14.35 8.60 3.23
CA VAL A 115 13.39 9.08 4.24
C VAL A 115 13.51 8.27 5.54
N MET A 116 13.69 6.95 5.41
CA MET A 116 13.79 6.04 6.56
C MET A 116 15.12 6.20 7.30
N VAL A 117 16.21 6.49 6.58
CA VAL A 117 17.50 6.83 7.21
C VAL A 117 17.35 8.07 8.09
N ASP A 118 16.72 9.12 7.59
CA ASP A 118 16.48 10.36 8.35
C ASP A 118 15.53 10.14 9.54
N LEU A 119 14.44 9.38 9.33
CA LEU A 119 13.50 9.04 10.39
C LEU A 119 14.22 8.33 11.54
N ARG A 120 15.02 7.31 11.21
CA ARG A 120 15.77 6.54 12.21
C ARG A 120 16.84 7.37 12.93
N ALA A 121 17.51 8.27 12.20
CA ALA A 121 18.53 9.15 12.78
C ALA A 121 17.93 10.13 13.80
N ARG A 122 16.76 10.71 13.50
CA ARG A 122 16.10 11.70 14.36
C ARG A 122 15.21 11.09 15.44
N HIS A 123 14.68 9.91 15.21
CA HIS A 123 13.72 9.23 16.08
C HIS A 123 14.07 7.74 16.23
N PRO A 124 15.19 7.40 16.90
CA PRO A 124 15.68 6.01 17.00
C PRO A 124 14.71 5.08 17.76
N GLY A 125 13.80 5.63 18.57
CA GLY A 125 12.78 4.87 19.30
C GLY A 125 11.56 4.46 18.45
N ILE A 126 11.49 4.89 17.18
CA ILE A 126 10.39 4.48 16.29
C ILE A 126 10.72 3.12 15.66
N ASP A 127 9.88 2.12 15.95
CA ASP A 127 9.89 0.83 15.24
C ASP A 127 9.11 0.96 13.93
N LEU A 128 9.77 0.70 12.80
CA LEU A 128 9.17 0.86 11.47
C LEU A 128 8.74 -0.49 10.90
N ARG A 129 7.48 -0.53 10.44
CA ARG A 129 6.94 -1.65 9.63
C ARG A 129 6.50 -1.13 8.28
N VAL A 130 7.04 -1.71 7.20
CA VAL A 130 6.68 -1.34 5.83
C VAL A 130 5.86 -2.46 5.19
N LEU A 131 4.67 -2.12 4.74
CA LEU A 131 3.78 -3.00 3.98
C LEU A 131 3.84 -2.61 2.50
N THR A 132 4.00 -3.60 1.63
CA THR A 132 4.06 -3.37 0.18
C THR A 132 2.85 -3.98 -0.50
N GLY A 133 2.16 -3.20 -1.35
CA GLY A 133 0.98 -3.66 -2.09
C GLY A 133 0.37 -2.56 -2.97
N ASN A 134 -0.84 -2.81 -3.48
CA ASN A 134 -1.56 -1.83 -4.30
C ASN A 134 -2.31 -0.82 -3.43
N THR A 135 -2.52 0.39 -3.95
CA THR A 135 -3.26 1.46 -3.25
C THR A 135 -4.62 0.99 -2.73
N VAL A 136 -5.39 0.25 -3.54
CA VAL A 136 -6.74 -0.20 -3.15
C VAL A 136 -6.74 -1.17 -1.98
N ASP A 137 -5.70 -1.97 -1.85
CA ASP A 137 -5.56 -2.97 -0.78
C ASP A 137 -5.15 -2.32 0.56
N MET A 138 -4.57 -1.11 0.51
CA MET A 138 -4.07 -0.39 1.69
C MET A 138 -5.11 0.55 2.31
N ILE A 139 -6.11 0.98 1.56
CA ILE A 139 -7.16 1.89 2.03
C ILE A 139 -7.90 1.36 3.27
N PRO A 140 -8.35 0.09 3.31
CA PRO A 140 -9.00 -0.45 4.51
C PRO A 140 -8.14 -0.35 5.78
N GLY A 141 -6.84 -0.64 5.67
CA GLY A 141 -5.91 -0.55 6.79
C GLY A 141 -5.66 0.88 7.27
N LEU A 142 -5.70 1.88 6.38
CA LEU A 142 -5.67 3.30 6.78
C LEU A 142 -6.95 3.69 7.52
N LEU A 143 -8.11 3.22 7.05
CA LEU A 143 -9.39 3.54 7.66
C LEU A 143 -9.59 2.88 9.03
N ASP A 144 -9.18 1.64 9.21
CA ASP A 144 -9.28 0.93 10.48
C ASP A 144 -8.11 1.24 11.44
N GLY A 145 -7.04 1.87 10.90
CA GLY A 145 -5.87 2.30 11.66
C GLY A 145 -4.85 1.20 11.92
N SER A 146 -4.90 0.08 11.23
CA SER A 146 -3.81 -0.91 11.19
C SER A 146 -2.63 -0.43 10.34
N ILE A 147 -2.84 0.58 9.50
CA ILE A 147 -1.81 1.34 8.78
C ILE A 147 -1.88 2.79 9.24
N ASP A 148 -0.75 3.35 9.64
CA ASP A 148 -0.64 4.72 10.13
C ASP A 148 -0.47 5.73 9.00
N LEU A 149 0.36 5.41 8.03
CA LEU A 149 0.72 6.29 6.91
C LEU A 149 0.82 5.50 5.61
N GLY A 150 0.26 6.02 4.54
CA GLY A 150 0.39 5.48 3.19
C GLY A 150 1.21 6.42 2.29
N LEU A 151 2.10 5.88 1.45
CA LEU A 151 2.63 6.60 0.29
C LEU A 151 2.02 5.94 -0.95
N LEU A 152 0.90 6.48 -1.41
CA LEU A 152 -0.02 5.81 -2.32
C LEU A 152 -0.20 6.60 -3.62
N THR A 153 -0.71 5.93 -4.66
CA THR A 153 -1.03 6.59 -5.94
C THR A 153 -2.36 7.33 -5.85
N ALA A 154 -2.35 8.63 -6.15
CA ALA A 154 -3.55 9.47 -6.25
C ALA A 154 -4.45 9.06 -7.44
N PRO A 155 -5.76 9.42 -7.43
CA PRO A 155 -6.46 10.14 -6.38
C PRO A 155 -6.94 9.23 -5.24
N ILE A 156 -6.94 9.76 -4.01
CA ILE A 156 -7.56 9.13 -2.85
C ILE A 156 -8.90 9.82 -2.59
N ARG A 157 -10.00 9.06 -2.61
CA ARG A 157 -11.37 9.60 -2.52
C ARG A 157 -12.11 9.08 -1.30
N GLU A 158 -11.43 9.10 -0.15
CA GLU A 158 -11.99 8.62 1.12
C GLU A 158 -12.17 9.80 2.09
N PRO A 159 -13.40 10.10 2.55
CA PRO A 159 -13.69 11.29 3.35
C PRO A 159 -12.90 11.40 4.65
N HIS A 160 -12.54 10.25 5.25
CA HIS A 160 -11.82 10.18 6.52
C HIS A 160 -10.30 10.16 6.36
N LEU A 161 -9.79 10.20 5.13
CA LEU A 161 -8.37 10.24 4.84
C LEU A 161 -7.96 11.61 4.36
N GLN A 162 -6.86 12.12 4.90
CA GLN A 162 -6.16 13.27 4.36
C GLN A 162 -5.05 12.81 3.43
N SER A 163 -4.75 13.62 2.43
CA SER A 163 -3.64 13.36 1.53
C SER A 163 -2.84 14.62 1.25
N ARG A 164 -1.52 14.46 1.08
CA ARG A 164 -0.60 15.52 0.71
C ARG A 164 0.32 15.02 -0.39
N PHE A 165 0.52 15.83 -1.43
CA PHE A 165 1.44 15.53 -2.53
C PHE A 165 2.85 15.25 -1.99
N PHE A 166 3.50 14.23 -2.54
CA PHE A 166 4.87 13.87 -2.22
C PHE A 166 5.77 13.85 -3.45
N PHE A 167 5.37 13.15 -4.52
CA PHE A 167 6.23 12.94 -5.69
C PHE A 167 5.41 12.74 -6.96
N ARG A 168 5.84 13.38 -8.06
CA ARG A 168 5.29 13.13 -9.39
C ARG A 168 6.18 12.16 -10.15
N ASP A 169 5.70 10.95 -10.35
CA ASP A 169 6.41 9.90 -11.05
C ASP A 169 6.05 9.91 -12.54
N ARG A 170 7.07 10.06 -13.38
CA ARG A 170 6.90 9.99 -14.83
C ARG A 170 6.86 8.55 -15.28
N LEU A 171 5.90 8.20 -16.13
CA LEU A 171 5.89 6.90 -16.80
C LEU A 171 6.57 7.02 -18.16
N VAL A 172 7.35 5.99 -18.49
CA VAL A 172 8.16 5.91 -19.70
C VAL A 172 7.95 4.56 -20.39
N CYS A 173 8.16 4.52 -21.70
CA CYS A 173 8.26 3.25 -22.41
C CYS A 173 9.70 2.74 -22.34
N ILE A 174 9.83 1.45 -22.07
CA ILE A 174 11.11 0.75 -22.18
C ILE A 174 11.03 -0.37 -23.20
N THR A 175 12.13 -0.59 -23.92
CA THR A 175 12.29 -1.63 -24.94
C THR A 175 13.57 -2.43 -24.71
N PRO A 176 13.67 -3.63 -25.29
CA PRO A 176 14.96 -4.33 -25.36
C PRO A 176 16.01 -3.45 -26.08
N PRO A 177 17.31 -3.58 -25.76
CA PRO A 177 18.34 -2.81 -26.43
C PRO A 177 18.35 -3.05 -27.95
N GLY A 178 18.43 -1.97 -28.72
CA GLY A 178 18.47 -2.03 -30.18
C GLY A 178 17.12 -2.19 -30.87
N GLU A 179 16.01 -2.32 -30.12
CA GLU A 179 14.65 -2.29 -30.69
C GLU A 179 14.06 -0.87 -30.73
N ALA A 180 14.92 0.13 -30.78
CA ALA A 180 14.51 1.51 -30.73
C ALA A 180 13.55 1.88 -31.88
N PRO A 181 12.40 2.52 -31.63
CA PRO A 181 11.60 3.12 -32.67
C PRO A 181 12.36 4.27 -33.32
N THR A 182 11.97 4.62 -34.52
CA THR A 182 12.57 5.78 -35.27
C THR A 182 12.36 7.12 -34.55
N SER A 183 11.40 7.22 -33.65
CA SER A 183 11.07 8.41 -32.87
C SER A 183 11.63 8.32 -31.45
N ARG A 184 12.09 9.46 -30.91
CA ARG A 184 12.49 9.59 -29.50
C ARG A 184 11.32 9.58 -28.53
N THR A 185 10.08 9.63 -29.01
CA THR A 185 8.85 9.60 -28.23
C THR A 185 7.93 8.51 -28.73
N ILE A 186 7.25 7.82 -27.82
CA ILE A 186 6.29 6.76 -28.10
C ILE A 186 4.87 7.30 -27.96
N ARG A 187 4.07 7.11 -29.00
CA ARG A 187 2.63 7.37 -28.99
C ARG A 187 1.86 6.07 -28.86
N PRO A 188 0.59 6.08 -28.40
CA PRO A 188 -0.21 4.86 -28.28
C PRO A 188 -0.23 4.02 -29.57
N ARG A 189 -0.30 4.67 -30.74
CA ARG A 189 -0.32 4.01 -32.06
C ARG A 189 0.97 3.22 -32.36
N ASP A 190 2.11 3.59 -31.80
CA ASP A 190 3.41 2.97 -32.04
C ASP A 190 3.54 1.61 -31.32
N LEU A 191 2.60 1.34 -30.39
CA LEU A 191 2.50 0.07 -29.66
C LEU A 191 1.61 -0.96 -30.35
N ARG A 192 1.04 -0.64 -31.53
CA ARG A 192 0.25 -1.58 -32.33
C ARG A 192 1.12 -2.75 -32.78
N ASN A 193 0.55 -3.95 -32.67
CA ASN A 193 1.18 -5.22 -33.04
C ASN A 193 2.45 -5.54 -32.21
N ARG A 194 2.68 -4.85 -31.10
CA ARG A 194 3.76 -5.14 -30.16
C ARG A 194 3.31 -6.09 -29.06
N GLN A 195 4.23 -6.89 -28.57
CA GLN A 195 4.07 -7.59 -27.29
C GLN A 195 4.36 -6.58 -26.17
N LEU A 196 3.39 -6.37 -25.27
CA LEU A 196 3.55 -5.51 -24.11
C LEU A 196 3.62 -6.34 -22.83
N VAL A 197 4.44 -5.90 -21.90
CA VAL A 197 4.52 -6.38 -20.53
C VAL A 197 4.00 -5.25 -19.64
N LEU A 198 2.84 -5.42 -19.04
CA LEU A 198 2.15 -4.35 -18.30
C LEU A 198 1.83 -4.80 -16.87
N TYR A 199 1.55 -3.83 -16.01
CA TYR A 199 1.03 -4.10 -14.67
C TYR A 199 -0.25 -4.92 -14.72
N ASP A 200 -0.48 -5.73 -13.68
CA ASP A 200 -1.74 -6.43 -13.50
C ASP A 200 -2.93 -5.45 -13.47
N ARG A 201 -4.13 -5.97 -13.76
CA ARG A 201 -5.33 -5.14 -13.97
C ARG A 201 -5.87 -4.49 -12.70
N ALA A 202 -5.49 -4.98 -11.53
CA ALA A 202 -5.97 -4.47 -10.24
C ALA A 202 -5.30 -3.14 -9.86
N GLY A 203 -4.11 -2.85 -10.40
CA GLY A 203 -3.31 -1.68 -10.04
C GLY A 203 -3.86 -0.34 -10.56
N SER A 204 -3.71 0.72 -9.77
CA SER A 204 -4.04 2.09 -10.17
C SER A 204 -3.21 2.57 -11.37
N ILE A 205 -1.95 2.14 -11.48
CA ILE A 205 -1.06 2.42 -12.61
C ILE A 205 -1.63 1.83 -13.90
N ARG A 206 -2.14 0.58 -13.84
CA ARG A 206 -2.71 -0.07 -15.02
C ARG A 206 -3.91 0.71 -15.56
N ARG A 207 -4.77 1.24 -14.73
CA ARG A 207 -5.90 2.09 -15.18
C ARG A 207 -5.42 3.33 -15.93
N ALA A 208 -4.37 3.99 -15.46
CA ALA A 208 -3.78 5.13 -16.17
C ALA A 208 -3.19 4.73 -17.53
N MET A 209 -2.50 3.58 -17.60
CA MET A 209 -1.97 3.02 -18.85
C MET A 209 -3.10 2.64 -19.81
N ASP A 210 -4.14 1.97 -19.33
CA ASP A 210 -5.29 1.58 -20.14
C ASP A 210 -6.02 2.80 -20.73
N SER A 211 -6.14 3.89 -19.97
CA SER A 211 -6.69 5.17 -20.47
C SER A 211 -5.78 5.78 -21.53
N TRP A 212 -4.47 5.75 -21.34
CA TRP A 212 -3.50 6.26 -22.31
C TRP A 212 -3.51 5.42 -23.59
N LEU A 213 -3.69 4.10 -23.48
CA LEU A 213 -3.79 3.16 -24.61
C LEU A 213 -5.19 3.12 -25.27
N ALA A 214 -6.18 3.86 -24.76
CA ALA A 214 -7.58 3.78 -25.24
C ALA A 214 -7.73 4.11 -26.73
N ALA A 215 -6.83 4.91 -27.31
CA ALA A 215 -6.80 5.23 -28.74
C ALA A 215 -6.31 4.06 -29.63
N VAL A 216 -5.87 2.96 -29.06
CA VAL A 216 -5.38 1.77 -29.79
C VAL A 216 -6.39 0.64 -29.69
N ASP A 217 -6.72 0.03 -30.82
CA ASP A 217 -7.54 -1.19 -30.83
C ASP A 217 -6.84 -2.28 -29.99
N ARG A 218 -7.45 -2.68 -28.88
CA ARG A 218 -6.92 -3.69 -27.95
C ARG A 218 -6.65 -5.05 -28.60
N ARG A 219 -7.35 -5.37 -29.68
CA ARG A 219 -7.14 -6.62 -30.47
C ARG A 219 -5.77 -6.65 -31.15
N ARG A 220 -5.14 -5.49 -31.28
CA ARG A 220 -3.83 -5.33 -31.91
C ARG A 220 -2.67 -5.24 -30.91
N ILE A 221 -2.93 -5.46 -29.63
CA ILE A 221 -1.91 -5.44 -28.57
C ILE A 221 -1.96 -6.80 -27.86
N ARG A 222 -0.82 -7.48 -27.81
CA ARG A 222 -0.65 -8.66 -26.95
C ARG A 222 -0.11 -8.19 -25.60
N VAL A 223 -0.69 -8.66 -24.50
CA VAL A 223 -0.30 -8.22 -23.15
C VAL A 223 0.04 -9.42 -22.29
N THR A 224 1.19 -9.33 -21.64
CA THR A 224 1.56 -10.15 -20.48
C THR A 224 1.39 -9.30 -19.22
N ASP A 225 0.55 -9.74 -18.29
CA ASP A 225 0.30 -9.04 -17.05
C ASP A 225 1.32 -9.44 -15.98
N ILE A 226 2.00 -8.47 -15.35
CA ILE A 226 3.07 -8.67 -14.36
C ILE A 226 2.85 -7.75 -13.15
N GLY A 227 2.99 -8.30 -11.94
CA GLY A 227 2.64 -7.59 -10.69
C GLY A 227 3.64 -6.54 -10.19
N SER A 228 4.84 -6.38 -10.77
CA SER A 228 5.82 -5.38 -10.33
C SER A 228 6.58 -4.73 -11.47
N ALA A 229 7.01 -3.47 -11.28
CA ALA A 229 7.82 -2.74 -12.27
C ALA A 229 9.18 -3.39 -12.50
N GLU A 230 9.80 -3.90 -11.45
CA GLU A 230 11.10 -4.57 -11.50
C GLU A 230 11.03 -5.84 -12.35
N ALA A 231 9.95 -6.62 -12.19
CA ALA A 231 9.72 -7.78 -13.03
C ALA A 231 9.44 -7.39 -14.48
N GLN A 232 8.69 -6.31 -14.73
CA GLN A 232 8.48 -5.78 -16.09
C GLN A 232 9.80 -5.39 -16.75
N VAL A 233 10.69 -4.67 -16.05
CA VAL A 233 12.03 -4.31 -16.54
C VAL A 233 12.84 -5.56 -16.87
N ALA A 234 12.82 -6.58 -15.99
CA ALA A 234 13.51 -7.84 -16.22
C ALA A 234 13.00 -8.58 -17.46
N PHE A 235 11.69 -8.59 -17.69
CA PHE A 235 11.08 -9.20 -18.89
C PHE A 235 11.46 -8.45 -20.17
N VAL A 236 11.45 -7.12 -20.16
CA VAL A 236 11.89 -6.30 -21.29
C VAL A 236 13.36 -6.55 -21.60
N ARG A 237 14.22 -6.57 -20.58
CA ARG A 237 15.64 -6.89 -20.72
C ARG A 237 15.87 -8.28 -21.34
N ALA A 238 14.98 -9.23 -21.07
CA ALA A 238 15.02 -10.57 -21.65
C ALA A 238 14.43 -10.65 -23.08
N GLY A 239 14.01 -9.53 -23.69
CA GLY A 239 13.45 -9.51 -25.03
C GLY A 239 11.99 -9.95 -25.13
N LEU A 240 11.24 -10.01 -24.01
CA LEU A 240 9.88 -10.54 -23.97
C LEU A 240 8.79 -9.50 -24.32
N GLY A 241 9.19 -8.31 -24.75
CA GLY A 241 8.30 -7.25 -25.21
C GLY A 241 8.68 -5.88 -24.70
N TRP A 242 7.83 -4.90 -24.96
CA TRP A 242 7.96 -3.52 -24.51
C TRP A 242 7.12 -3.29 -23.26
N SER A 243 7.48 -2.31 -22.45
CA SER A 243 6.70 -1.98 -21.24
C SER A 243 6.54 -0.49 -21.03
N ILE A 244 5.49 -0.11 -20.31
CA ILE A 244 5.33 1.22 -19.72
C ILE A 244 5.54 1.08 -18.22
N VAL A 245 6.56 1.74 -17.69
CA VAL A 245 6.96 1.64 -16.29
C VAL A 245 7.27 3.01 -15.69
N SER A 246 7.39 3.06 -14.37
CA SER A 246 7.99 4.21 -13.69
C SER A 246 9.42 4.45 -14.18
N GLU A 247 9.73 5.70 -14.52
CA GLU A 247 11.10 6.09 -14.93
C GLU A 247 12.13 5.74 -13.86
N ILE A 248 11.77 5.90 -12.58
CA ILE A 248 12.68 5.58 -11.46
C ILE A 248 13.04 4.10 -11.46
N ALA A 249 12.07 3.21 -11.73
CA ALA A 249 12.32 1.77 -11.75
C ALA A 249 13.20 1.32 -12.91
N ALA A 250 13.19 2.04 -14.04
CA ALA A 250 13.95 1.70 -15.24
C ALA A 250 15.32 2.40 -15.32
N ARG A 251 15.54 3.45 -14.54
CA ARG A 251 16.69 4.35 -14.67
C ARG A 251 18.04 3.63 -14.59
N GLU A 252 18.18 2.72 -13.65
CA GLU A 252 19.43 1.96 -13.45
C GLU A 252 19.73 1.04 -14.63
N ASP A 253 18.73 0.31 -15.12
CA ASP A 253 18.88 -0.58 -16.28
C ASP A 253 19.10 0.21 -17.58
N ALA A 254 18.46 1.35 -17.73
CA ALA A 254 18.66 2.25 -18.87
C ALA A 254 20.08 2.85 -18.87
N ALA A 255 20.56 3.32 -17.71
CA ALA A 255 21.91 3.86 -17.57
C ALA A 255 23.00 2.80 -17.87
N ALA A 256 22.70 1.53 -17.58
CA ALA A 256 23.57 0.39 -17.87
C ALA A 256 23.40 -0.17 -19.30
N GLY A 257 22.56 0.45 -20.14
CA GLY A 257 22.31 -0.01 -21.52
C GLY A 257 21.58 -1.35 -21.61
N ARG A 258 20.92 -1.79 -20.55
CA ARG A 258 20.19 -3.06 -20.53
C ARG A 258 18.77 -2.95 -21.06
N VAL A 259 18.24 -1.74 -21.15
CA VAL A 259 16.98 -1.37 -21.82
C VAL A 259 17.14 0.00 -22.45
N ASP A 260 16.38 0.27 -23.53
CA ASP A 260 16.25 1.61 -24.09
C ASP A 260 15.02 2.30 -23.48
N LEU A 261 15.11 3.62 -23.20
CA LEU A 261 14.10 4.40 -22.52
C LEU A 261 13.56 5.52 -23.44
N PHE A 262 12.24 5.59 -23.55
CA PHE A 262 11.54 6.58 -24.38
C PHE A 262 10.47 7.32 -23.63
N SER A 263 10.35 8.62 -23.89
CA SER A 263 9.24 9.44 -23.40
C SER A 263 7.92 9.04 -24.04
N LEU A 264 6.82 9.18 -23.31
CA LEU A 264 5.46 9.00 -23.85
C LEU A 264 4.92 10.32 -24.40
N ASP A 265 4.14 10.25 -25.48
CA ASP A 265 3.41 11.37 -26.10
C ASP A 265 1.94 10.95 -26.35
N PRO A 266 0.95 11.54 -25.66
CA PRO A 266 1.10 12.52 -24.56
C PRO A 266 1.82 11.96 -23.34
N PRO A 267 2.51 12.81 -22.55
CA PRO A 267 3.21 12.36 -21.35
C PRO A 267 2.24 11.79 -20.32
N LEU A 268 2.67 10.76 -19.62
CA LEU A 268 1.90 10.08 -18.61
C LEU A 268 2.61 10.16 -17.25
N PHE A 269 1.88 10.58 -16.23
CA PHE A 269 2.38 10.72 -14.87
C PHE A 269 1.46 10.02 -13.89
N ARG A 270 2.00 9.67 -12.74
CA ARG A 270 1.23 9.37 -11.53
C ARG A 270 1.73 10.23 -10.38
N ASP A 271 0.82 10.72 -9.59
CA ASP A 271 1.18 11.43 -8.37
C ASP A 271 1.16 10.45 -7.19
N LEU A 272 2.24 10.42 -6.43
CA LEU A 272 2.32 9.75 -5.15
C LEU A 272 1.99 10.76 -4.06
N VAL A 273 1.09 10.37 -3.17
CA VAL A 273 0.61 11.20 -2.08
C VAL A 273 0.81 10.48 -0.76
N LEU A 274 1.21 11.22 0.27
CA LEU A 274 1.13 10.75 1.65
C LEU A 274 -0.33 10.74 2.06
N VAL A 275 -0.77 9.68 2.71
CA VAL A 275 -2.16 9.46 3.11
C VAL A 275 -2.21 9.00 4.56
N TRP A 276 -3.06 9.63 5.36
CA TRP A 276 -3.27 9.26 6.76
C TRP A 276 -4.72 9.55 7.18
N ARG A 277 -5.16 8.92 8.25
CA ARG A 277 -6.49 9.18 8.80
C ARG A 277 -6.53 10.55 9.48
N SER A 278 -7.57 11.33 9.18
CA SER A 278 -7.68 12.75 9.57
C SER A 278 -7.54 12.98 11.08
N ASP A 279 -8.08 12.09 11.91
CA ASP A 279 -8.05 12.15 13.36
C ASP A 279 -6.72 11.68 13.99
N ARG A 280 -5.79 11.15 13.17
CA ARG A 280 -4.49 10.63 13.63
C ARG A 280 -3.29 11.51 13.31
N ALA A 281 -3.50 12.63 12.64
CA ALA A 281 -2.41 13.55 12.26
C ALA A 281 -1.60 14.05 13.47
N THR A 282 -2.21 14.09 14.65
CA THR A 282 -1.60 14.53 15.90
C THR A 282 -0.85 13.43 16.65
N ARG A 283 -0.95 12.15 16.22
CA ARG A 283 -0.10 11.10 16.81
C ARG A 283 1.38 11.46 16.59
N PRO A 284 2.22 11.43 17.66
CA PRO A 284 3.60 11.91 17.56
C PRO A 284 4.41 11.19 16.50
N VAL A 285 4.26 9.87 16.42
CA VAL A 285 4.98 9.03 15.45
C VAL A 285 4.57 9.41 14.03
N ILE A 286 3.26 9.65 13.79
CA ILE A 286 2.76 10.10 12.48
C ILE A 286 3.22 11.52 12.18
N ALA A 287 3.12 12.44 13.15
CA ALA A 287 3.55 13.83 13.00
C ALA A 287 5.05 13.92 12.67
N ALA A 288 5.90 13.15 13.38
CA ALA A 288 7.32 13.06 13.10
C ALA A 288 7.61 12.53 11.71
N ALA A 289 6.94 11.43 11.31
CA ALA A 289 7.07 10.88 9.97
C ALA A 289 6.65 11.90 8.89
N LEU A 290 5.51 12.57 9.06
CA LEU A 290 5.03 13.61 8.12
C LEU A 290 6.02 14.78 8.00
N ALA A 291 6.69 15.17 9.07
CA ALA A 291 7.73 16.21 9.05
C ALA A 291 8.97 15.75 8.27
N ILE A 292 9.41 14.50 8.46
CA ILE A 292 10.52 13.92 7.71
C ILE A 292 10.16 13.80 6.23
N PHE A 293 9.00 13.26 5.89
CA PHE A 293 8.56 13.19 4.49
C PHE A 293 8.50 14.58 3.84
N ALA A 294 8.08 15.61 4.58
CA ALA A 294 8.02 16.98 4.06
C ALA A 294 9.40 17.53 3.66
N SER A 295 10.47 17.14 4.34
CA SER A 295 11.85 17.54 3.99
C SER A 295 12.39 16.80 2.75
N HIS A 296 11.74 15.72 2.33
CA HIS A 296 12.09 14.90 1.16
C HIS A 296 11.18 15.12 -0.05
N VAL A 297 10.23 16.06 0.03
CA VAL A 297 9.39 16.39 -1.13
C VAL A 297 10.30 16.95 -2.23
N ALA A 298 10.41 16.22 -3.34
CA ALA A 298 11.12 16.73 -4.49
C ALA A 298 10.42 18.00 -5.00
N PRO A 299 11.17 19.08 -5.31
CA PRO A 299 10.57 20.22 -5.98
C PRO A 299 9.89 19.72 -7.25
N SER A 300 8.60 20.03 -7.40
CA SER A 300 7.85 19.72 -8.62
C SER A 300 8.58 20.37 -9.79
N THR A 301 9.29 19.58 -10.60
CA THR A 301 9.84 20.09 -11.85
C THR A 301 8.66 20.53 -12.71
N PRO A 302 8.54 21.82 -13.08
CA PRO A 302 7.45 22.24 -13.94
C PRO A 302 7.55 21.47 -15.26
N ALA A 303 6.41 20.98 -15.73
CA ALA A 303 6.29 20.40 -17.06
C ALA A 303 6.75 21.45 -18.08
N ARG A 304 7.89 21.20 -18.72
CA ARG A 304 8.30 21.87 -19.97
C ARG A 304 7.76 21.10 -21.15
#